data_66fcb26eb1d761537608587a3ef74c04
#
_entry.id   66fcb26eb1d761537608587a3ef74c04
#
_cell.length_a   1.000
_cell.length_b   1.000
_cell.length_c   1.000
_cell.angle_alpha   90.00
_cell.angle_beta   90.00
_cell.angle_gamma   90.00
#
_symmetry.space_group_name_H-M   'P 1'
#
loop_
_entity.id
_entity.type
_entity.pdbx_description
1 polymer ?
#
loop_
_entity_poly.entity_id
_entity_poly.type
_entity_poly.pdbx_seq_one_letter_code
_entity_poly.pdbx_strand_id
1 'polypeptide(L)'
;MLIVFPLGLFLTATIFDIVTLVSGGTALRLAAYYMIGAGVIGGLVAAVPGFIDYLSLRGAAARTATWHMVTNLVVMAFFIASGLLRTRWGQQWVPAGSTLPAALSIVGSVLLIVGGWLGGQLVYGSGVGVDRVDARRDENWRRAA
;
A
#
# COMPACT_ATOMS: atom_id res chain seq x y z
N MET A 1 -11.28 -0.74 -6.37
CA MET A 1 -10.23 -1.17 -5.43
C MET A 1 -8.84 -0.95 -6.06
N LEU A 2 -8.40 0.31 -6.13
CA LEU A 2 -7.11 0.68 -6.75
C LEU A 2 -5.90 0.30 -5.89
N ILE A 3 -6.08 0.10 -4.57
CA ILE A 3 -5.00 -0.16 -3.61
C ILE A 3 -4.24 -1.49 -3.85
N VAL A 4 -4.89 -2.46 -4.49
CA VAL A 4 -4.27 -3.78 -4.77
C VAL A 4 -3.04 -3.64 -5.67
N PHE A 5 -3.07 -2.67 -6.58
CA PHE A 5 -1.99 -2.46 -7.53
C PHE A 5 -0.68 -1.99 -6.85
N PRO A 6 -0.63 -0.88 -6.09
CA PRO A 6 0.58 -0.47 -5.39
C PRO A 6 1.03 -1.48 -4.34
N LEU A 7 0.11 -2.15 -3.65
CA LEU A 7 0.43 -3.19 -2.67
C LEU A 7 1.18 -4.35 -3.32
N GLY A 8 0.69 -4.87 -4.43
CA GLY A 8 1.36 -5.94 -5.18
C GLY A 8 2.76 -5.52 -5.66
N LEU A 9 2.89 -4.31 -6.19
CA LEU A 9 4.17 -3.78 -6.68
C LEU A 9 5.21 -3.63 -5.56
N PHE A 10 4.84 -3.08 -4.41
CA PHE A 10 5.75 -2.90 -3.27
C PHE A 10 6.20 -4.24 -2.68
N LEU A 11 5.28 -5.19 -2.49
CA LEU A 11 5.63 -6.52 -2.00
C LEU A 11 6.55 -7.26 -2.98
N THR A 12 6.24 -7.23 -4.28
CA THR A 12 7.08 -7.88 -5.28
C THR A 12 8.47 -7.21 -5.37
N ALA A 13 8.54 -5.88 -5.31
CA ALA A 13 9.81 -5.17 -5.25
C ALA A 13 10.66 -5.60 -4.05
N THR A 14 10.05 -5.76 -2.88
CA THR A 14 10.73 -6.23 -1.68
C THR A 14 11.20 -7.68 -1.81
N ILE A 15 10.41 -8.57 -2.40
CA ILE A 15 10.84 -9.94 -2.71
C ILE A 15 12.07 -9.92 -3.62
N PHE A 16 12.05 -9.09 -4.67
CA PHE A 16 13.20 -8.96 -5.57
C PHE A 16 14.43 -8.40 -4.87
N ASP A 17 14.26 -7.47 -3.94
CA ASP A 17 15.34 -6.97 -3.11
C ASP A 17 15.96 -8.09 -2.26
N ILE A 18 15.13 -8.88 -1.59
CA ILE A 18 15.59 -10.01 -0.75
C ILE A 18 16.34 -11.04 -1.61
N VAL A 19 15.77 -11.42 -2.76
CA VAL A 19 16.43 -12.37 -3.69
C VAL A 19 17.76 -11.79 -4.18
N THR A 20 17.82 -10.50 -4.48
CA THR A 20 19.05 -9.83 -4.92
C THR A 20 20.13 -9.82 -3.85
N LEU A 21 19.78 -9.66 -2.58
CA LEU A 21 20.75 -9.72 -1.47
C LEU A 21 21.44 -11.08 -1.39
N VAL A 22 20.73 -12.15 -1.76
CA VAL A 22 21.27 -13.53 -1.74
C VAL A 22 21.99 -13.88 -3.04
N SER A 23 21.43 -13.50 -4.22
CA SER A 23 21.92 -13.93 -5.53
C SER A 23 22.90 -12.97 -6.19
N GLY A 24 22.97 -11.71 -5.75
CA GLY A 24 23.78 -10.65 -6.36
C GLY A 24 23.29 -10.16 -7.73
N GLY A 25 22.12 -10.61 -8.21
CA GLY A 25 21.61 -10.33 -9.55
C GLY A 25 21.25 -8.86 -9.79
N THR A 26 21.69 -8.26 -10.90
CA THR A 26 21.41 -6.85 -11.25
C THR A 26 20.02 -6.66 -11.87
N ALA A 27 19.52 -7.65 -12.60
CA ALA A 27 18.24 -7.58 -13.30
C ALA A 27 17.05 -7.41 -12.33
N LEU A 28 17.00 -8.17 -11.23
CA LEU A 28 15.94 -8.06 -10.22
C LEU A 28 16.01 -6.72 -9.49
N ARG A 29 17.18 -6.17 -9.31
CA ARG A 29 17.41 -4.85 -8.71
C ARG A 29 16.82 -3.73 -9.55
N LEU A 30 16.97 -3.84 -10.87
CA LEU A 30 16.35 -2.93 -11.83
C LEU A 30 14.83 -3.07 -11.84
N ALA A 31 14.32 -4.29 -11.84
CA ALA A 31 12.89 -4.56 -11.78
C ALA A 31 12.27 -3.98 -10.48
N ALA A 32 12.89 -4.21 -9.32
CA ALA A 32 12.46 -3.65 -8.04
C ALA A 32 12.38 -2.11 -8.08
N TYR A 33 13.37 -1.44 -8.69
CA TYR A 33 13.37 0.01 -8.86
C TYR A 33 12.14 0.51 -9.62
N TYR A 34 11.84 -0.08 -10.78
CA TYR A 34 10.66 0.32 -11.57
C TYR A 34 9.35 -0.01 -10.87
N MET A 35 9.27 -1.14 -10.16
CA MET A 35 8.10 -1.51 -9.37
C MET A 35 7.85 -0.53 -8.22
N ILE A 36 8.90 -0.06 -7.54
CA ILE A 36 8.77 0.99 -6.52
C ILE A 36 8.23 2.27 -7.14
N GLY A 37 8.78 2.72 -8.27
CA GLY A 37 8.30 3.93 -8.96
C GLY A 37 6.83 3.83 -9.36
N ALA A 38 6.44 2.73 -9.99
CA ALA A 38 5.05 2.47 -10.38
C ALA A 38 4.13 2.33 -9.15
N GLY A 39 4.62 1.69 -8.07
CA GLY A 39 3.91 1.55 -6.80
C GLY A 39 3.65 2.90 -6.13
N VAL A 40 4.63 3.80 -6.13
CA VAL A 40 4.48 5.18 -5.61
C VAL A 40 3.41 5.95 -6.40
N ILE A 41 3.47 5.91 -7.72
CA ILE A 41 2.47 6.57 -8.57
C ILE A 41 1.07 5.98 -8.32
N GLY A 42 0.96 4.66 -8.33
CA GLY A 42 -0.30 3.96 -8.05
C GLY A 42 -0.85 4.23 -6.66
N GLY A 43 0.02 4.33 -5.64
CA GLY A 43 -0.33 4.69 -4.27
C GLY A 43 -0.88 6.11 -4.15
N LEU A 44 -0.25 7.08 -4.83
CA LEU A 44 -0.76 8.46 -4.88
C LEU A 44 -2.12 8.54 -5.57
N VAL A 45 -2.31 7.82 -6.68
CA VAL A 45 -3.62 7.75 -7.36
C VAL A 45 -4.68 7.12 -6.45
N ALA A 46 -4.35 6.04 -5.74
CA ALA A 46 -5.26 5.37 -4.81
C ALA A 46 -5.56 6.21 -3.56
N ALA A 47 -4.66 7.12 -3.16
CA ALA A 47 -4.86 8.00 -2.01
C ALA A 47 -5.99 9.02 -2.24
N VAL A 48 -6.24 9.45 -3.50
CA VAL A 48 -7.25 10.46 -3.82
C VAL A 48 -8.66 10.00 -3.38
N PRO A 49 -9.22 8.88 -3.88
CA PRO A 49 -10.53 8.41 -3.43
C PRO A 49 -10.53 8.07 -1.93
N GLY A 50 -9.44 7.47 -1.41
CA GLY A 50 -9.35 7.17 0.02
C GLY A 50 -9.42 8.41 0.92
N PHE A 51 -8.85 9.55 0.47
CA PHE A 51 -8.94 10.80 1.19
C PHE A 51 -10.36 11.41 1.11
N ILE A 52 -11.03 11.29 -0.03
CA ILE A 52 -12.43 11.73 -0.18
C ILE A 52 -13.33 10.95 0.79
N ASP A 53 -13.18 9.63 0.85
CA ASP A 53 -13.93 8.78 1.79
C ASP A 53 -13.65 9.18 3.24
N TYR A 54 -12.37 9.44 3.58
CA TYR A 54 -11.95 9.88 4.91
C TYR A 54 -12.69 11.13 5.40
N LEU A 55 -12.93 12.11 4.53
CA LEU A 55 -13.61 13.36 4.88
C LEU A 55 -15.07 13.15 5.35
N SER A 56 -15.71 12.06 4.96
CA SER A 56 -17.07 11.71 5.35
C SER A 56 -17.15 10.96 6.68
N LEU A 57 -16.03 10.43 7.20
CA LEU A 57 -16.02 9.58 8.39
C LEU A 57 -16.12 10.36 9.69
N ARG A 58 -16.71 9.73 10.71
CA ARG A 58 -16.87 10.27 12.07
C ARG A 58 -16.58 9.19 13.13
N GLY A 59 -16.28 9.63 14.36
CA GLY A 59 -16.14 8.75 15.52
C GLY A 59 -15.01 7.74 15.41
N ALA A 60 -15.28 6.49 15.76
CA ALA A 60 -14.28 5.42 15.77
C ALA A 60 -13.73 5.11 14.38
N ALA A 61 -14.59 5.12 13.34
CA ALA A 61 -14.16 4.91 11.96
C ALA A 61 -13.15 5.96 11.49
N ALA A 62 -13.37 7.24 11.83
CA ALA A 62 -12.44 8.32 11.52
C ALA A 62 -11.07 8.11 12.18
N ARG A 63 -11.04 7.65 13.45
CA ARG A 63 -9.78 7.34 14.15
C ARG A 63 -9.01 6.22 13.45
N THR A 64 -9.66 5.12 13.11
CA THR A 64 -9.03 3.99 12.40
C THR A 64 -8.54 4.44 11.02
N ALA A 65 -9.32 5.25 10.30
CA ALA A 65 -8.94 5.81 9.01
C ALA A 65 -7.74 6.75 9.10
N THR A 66 -7.63 7.55 10.17
CA THR A 66 -6.44 8.38 10.44
C THR A 66 -5.20 7.51 10.61
N TRP A 67 -5.26 6.46 11.42
CA TRP A 67 -4.13 5.55 11.60
C TRP A 67 -3.76 4.83 10.30
N HIS A 68 -4.76 4.38 9.54
CA HIS A 68 -4.55 3.78 8.22
C HIS A 68 -3.83 4.75 7.27
N MET A 69 -4.30 6.01 7.20
CA MET A 69 -3.70 7.05 6.37
C MET A 69 -2.26 7.35 6.79
N VAL A 70 -2.01 7.57 8.08
CA VAL A 70 -0.66 7.85 8.61
C VAL A 70 0.29 6.69 8.31
N THR A 71 -0.14 5.44 8.57
CA THR A 71 0.66 4.26 8.29
C THR A 71 1.01 4.17 6.80
N ASN A 72 0.07 4.40 5.90
CA ASN A 72 0.34 4.36 4.46
C ASN A 72 1.24 5.51 3.99
N LEU A 73 1.14 6.72 4.58
CA LEU A 73 2.08 7.81 4.29
C LEU A 73 3.50 7.45 4.72
N VAL A 74 3.67 6.80 5.87
CA VAL A 74 4.98 6.32 6.33
C VAL A 74 5.50 5.22 5.39
N VAL A 75 4.66 4.27 4.98
CA VAL A 75 5.02 3.25 3.96
C VAL A 75 5.51 3.92 2.69
N MET A 76 4.75 4.89 2.16
CA MET A 76 5.14 5.64 0.97
C MET A 76 6.51 6.31 1.14
N ALA A 77 6.76 6.94 2.30
CA ALA A 77 8.04 7.58 2.59
C ALA A 77 9.21 6.58 2.56
N PHE A 78 9.04 5.37 3.12
CA PHE A 78 10.04 4.31 3.06
C PHE A 78 10.36 3.87 1.63
N PHE A 79 9.33 3.63 0.80
CA PHE A 79 9.54 3.22 -0.58
C PHE A 79 10.10 4.36 -1.45
N ILE A 80 9.67 5.61 -1.25
CA ILE A 80 10.26 6.77 -1.91
C ILE A 80 11.75 6.89 -1.53
N ALA A 81 12.08 6.82 -0.25
CA ALA A 81 13.48 6.86 0.20
C ALA A 81 14.31 5.71 -0.39
N SER A 82 13.75 4.47 -0.40
CA SER A 82 14.38 3.32 -1.05
C SER A 82 14.62 3.56 -2.53
N GLY A 83 13.64 4.11 -3.25
CA GLY A 83 13.74 4.45 -4.67
C GLY A 83 14.80 5.53 -4.95
N LEU A 84 14.80 6.61 -4.17
CA LEU A 84 15.77 7.72 -4.31
C LEU A 84 17.20 7.28 -4.06
N LEU A 85 17.43 6.39 -3.10
CA LEU A 85 18.77 5.83 -2.83
C LEU A 85 19.29 4.94 -3.96
N ARG A 86 18.41 4.53 -4.89
CA ARG A 86 18.78 3.74 -6.09
C ARG A 86 19.10 4.60 -7.31
N THR A 87 18.96 5.93 -7.20
CA THR A 87 19.21 6.85 -8.28
C THR A 87 20.39 7.76 -7.96
N ARG A 88 21.16 8.12 -8.98
CA ARG A 88 22.17 9.16 -8.92
C ARG A 88 22.04 10.02 -10.18
N TRP A 89 21.80 11.31 -10.00
CA TRP A 89 21.66 12.26 -11.13
C TRP A 89 20.58 11.85 -12.15
N GLY A 90 19.45 11.33 -11.68
CA GLY A 90 18.35 10.88 -12.54
C GLY A 90 18.62 9.57 -13.30
N GLN A 91 19.76 8.93 -13.09
CA GLN A 91 20.08 7.62 -13.63
C GLN A 91 20.00 6.57 -12.53
N GLN A 92 19.52 5.39 -12.89
CA GLN A 92 19.53 4.27 -11.97
C GLN A 92 20.95 3.90 -11.59
N TRP A 93 21.26 3.99 -10.32
CA TRP A 93 22.56 3.60 -9.78
C TRP A 93 22.37 2.91 -8.42
N VAL A 94 22.61 1.63 -8.36
CA VAL A 94 22.62 0.89 -7.10
C VAL A 94 24.01 0.31 -6.91
N PRO A 95 24.78 0.79 -5.91
CA PRO A 95 26.09 0.22 -5.62
C PRO A 95 25.97 -1.26 -5.33
N ALA A 96 26.91 -2.05 -5.86
CA ALA A 96 27.04 -3.44 -5.46
C ALA A 96 27.24 -3.50 -3.93
N GLY A 97 26.42 -4.33 -3.23
CA GLY A 97 26.50 -4.48 -1.78
C GLY A 97 25.74 -3.44 -0.94
N SER A 98 25.01 -2.48 -1.56
CA SER A 98 24.16 -1.57 -0.81
C SER A 98 22.92 -2.31 -0.27
N THR A 99 22.86 -2.49 1.04
CA THR A 99 21.74 -3.15 1.74
C THR A 99 20.67 -2.16 2.21
N LEU A 100 21.00 -0.88 2.33
CA LEU A 100 20.08 0.15 2.88
C LEU A 100 18.79 0.29 2.07
N PRO A 101 18.78 0.38 0.72
CA PRO A 101 17.53 0.44 -0.04
C PRO A 101 16.63 -0.78 0.20
N ALA A 102 17.21 -1.98 0.28
CA ALA A 102 16.48 -3.21 0.55
C ALA A 102 15.92 -3.23 1.98
N ALA A 103 16.70 -2.78 2.96
CA ALA A 103 16.23 -2.68 4.35
C ALA A 103 15.02 -1.74 4.46
N LEU A 104 15.03 -0.60 3.77
CA LEU A 104 13.89 0.33 3.73
C LEU A 104 12.67 -0.31 3.07
N SER A 105 12.83 -1.07 1.98
CA SER A 105 11.74 -1.81 1.34
C SER A 105 11.15 -2.86 2.28
N ILE A 106 11.99 -3.58 3.03
CA ILE A 106 11.54 -4.59 4.01
C ILE A 106 10.74 -3.94 5.13
N VAL A 107 11.26 -2.87 5.73
CA VAL A 107 10.54 -2.13 6.79
C VAL A 107 9.22 -1.56 6.26
N GLY A 108 9.24 -0.95 5.06
CA GLY A 108 8.04 -0.47 4.39
C GLY A 108 7.01 -1.56 4.18
N SER A 109 7.42 -2.77 3.78
CA SER A 109 6.52 -3.91 3.59
C SER A 109 5.91 -4.44 4.89
N VAL A 110 6.66 -4.46 5.98
CA VAL A 110 6.11 -4.81 7.31
C VAL A 110 5.03 -3.81 7.72
N LEU A 111 5.30 -2.52 7.55
CA LEU A 111 4.30 -1.47 7.83
C LEU A 111 3.09 -1.56 6.87
N LEU A 112 3.30 -1.98 5.63
CA LEU A 112 2.23 -2.18 4.65
C LEU A 112 1.23 -3.27 5.12
N ILE A 113 1.71 -4.33 5.79
CA ILE A 113 0.84 -5.35 6.39
C ILE A 113 -0.03 -4.73 7.49
N VAL A 114 0.55 -3.88 8.34
CA VAL A 114 -0.19 -3.15 9.38
C VAL A 114 -1.24 -2.22 8.75
N GLY A 115 -0.85 -1.47 7.71
CA GLY A 115 -1.76 -0.63 6.93
C GLY A 115 -2.91 -1.43 6.31
N GLY A 116 -2.63 -2.58 5.72
CA GLY A 116 -3.62 -3.49 5.17
C GLY A 116 -4.61 -4.01 6.22
N TRP A 117 -4.12 -4.37 7.41
CA TRP A 117 -4.97 -4.76 8.54
C TRP A 117 -5.90 -3.62 8.97
N LEU A 118 -5.39 -2.40 9.12
CA LEU A 118 -6.21 -1.22 9.45
C LEU A 118 -7.27 -0.93 8.37
N GLY A 119 -6.91 -1.08 7.08
CA GLY A 119 -7.85 -0.98 5.96
C GLY A 119 -8.94 -2.06 6.02
N GLY A 120 -8.58 -3.28 6.38
CA GLY A 120 -9.54 -4.36 6.63
C GLY A 120 -10.52 -4.03 7.76
N GLN A 121 -10.05 -3.43 8.86
CA GLN A 121 -10.90 -2.97 9.96
C GLN A 121 -11.91 -1.90 9.51
N LEU A 122 -11.53 -1.01 8.59
CA LEU A 122 -12.45 0.00 8.04
C LEU A 122 -13.57 -0.65 7.22
N VAL A 123 -13.24 -1.61 6.39
CA VAL A 123 -14.22 -2.30 5.52
C VAL A 123 -15.11 -3.23 6.35
N TYR A 124 -14.51 -4.18 7.07
CA TYR A 124 -15.26 -5.25 7.76
C TYR A 124 -15.81 -4.81 9.12
N GLY A 125 -15.08 -3.97 9.86
CA GLY A 125 -15.51 -3.50 11.17
C GLY A 125 -16.42 -2.29 11.12
N SER A 126 -16.21 -1.36 10.19
CA SER A 126 -16.95 -0.10 10.12
C SER A 126 -17.84 0.02 8.89
N GLY A 127 -17.80 -0.92 7.95
CA GLY A 127 -18.61 -0.92 6.73
C GLY A 127 -18.30 0.24 5.76
N VAL A 128 -17.07 0.76 5.81
CA VAL A 128 -16.63 1.86 4.92
C VAL A 128 -16.47 1.34 3.49
N GLY A 129 -17.12 2.00 2.53
CA GLY A 129 -17.06 1.62 1.11
C GLY A 129 -17.83 0.34 0.76
N VAL A 130 -18.73 -0.12 1.64
CA VAL A 130 -19.62 -1.26 1.40
C VAL A 130 -21.04 -0.77 1.35
N ASP A 131 -21.76 -1.04 0.24
CA ASP A 131 -23.19 -0.85 0.16
C ASP A 131 -23.85 -1.79 1.18
N ARG A 132 -24.50 -1.23 2.19
CA ARG A 132 -25.36 -2.01 3.07
C ARG A 132 -26.53 -2.47 2.23
N VAL A 133 -26.54 -3.75 1.86
CA VAL A 133 -27.76 -4.39 1.33
C VAL A 133 -28.83 -4.16 2.38
N ASP A 134 -29.83 -3.34 2.05
CA ASP A 134 -30.88 -2.96 2.96
C ASP A 134 -31.57 -4.23 3.47
N ALA A 135 -31.39 -4.53 4.75
CA ALA A 135 -32.13 -5.63 5.41
C ALA A 135 -33.66 -5.48 5.25
N ARG A 136 -34.14 -4.27 4.95
CA ARG A 136 -35.53 -3.96 4.58
C ARG A 136 -35.96 -4.60 3.25
N ARG A 137 -35.02 -4.83 2.31
CA ARG A 137 -35.35 -5.49 1.04
C ARG A 137 -35.68 -6.97 1.28
N ASP A 138 -34.96 -7.61 2.20
CA ASP A 138 -35.18 -9.01 2.55
C ASP A 138 -36.48 -9.22 3.35
N GLU A 139 -36.88 -8.24 4.19
CA GLU A 139 -38.18 -8.28 4.87
C GLU A 139 -39.37 -8.13 3.91
N ASN A 140 -39.23 -7.29 2.89
CA ASN A 140 -40.31 -7.12 1.89
C ASN A 140 -40.47 -8.38 1.03
N TRP A 141 -39.40 -9.12 0.72
CA TRP A 141 -39.46 -10.40 0.04
C TRP A 141 -40.22 -11.45 0.85
N ARG A 142 -39.95 -11.52 2.16
CA ARG A 142 -40.60 -12.49 3.07
C ARG A 142 -42.09 -12.17 3.33
N ARG A 143 -42.52 -10.92 3.16
CA ARG A 143 -43.90 -10.51 3.29
C ARG A 143 -44.70 -10.67 1.98
N ALA A 144 -44.02 -10.78 0.85
CA ALA A 144 -44.62 -10.93 -0.48
C ALA A 144 -44.75 -12.41 -0.94
N ALA A 145 -44.13 -13.34 -0.24
CA ALA A 145 -44.21 -14.80 -0.46
C ALA A 145 -45.21 -15.44 0.50
#